data_e6f2a91f6f1446ad71363e180645ebb6
#
_entry.id   e6f2a91f6f1446ad71363e180645ebb6
#
_cell.length_a   1.000
_cell.length_b   1.000
_cell.length_c   1.000
_cell.angle_alpha   90.00
_cell.angle_beta   90.00
_cell.angle_gamma   90.00
#
_symmetry.space_group_name_H-M   'P 1'
#
loop_
_entity.id
_entity.type
_entity.pdbx_description
1 polymer ?
#
loop_
_entity_poly.entity_id
_entity_poly.type
_entity_poly.pdbx_seq_one_letter_code
_entity_poly.pdbx_strand_id
1 'polypeptide(L)'
;MQSVFVLCQNYPSEKDKYPMAFVHPRIKEYLKTGLDVKVISFACNCPYIYDEVRVYTFQAGKELLQKSEKAILIAHAPNIKNHLSFILKIWKYLDRLILFFHGHEVLSTKKYYPRPYDFNKAAKREYRFLRLYDQIKLPVMRYYLKKFVASGKCDLVFVSDWMYEAAIRSLKLKHEFFTAPSHIINNSISPYIKEAGYVLNDFKADFITIRPLDQSKYAIDLVVNFAKCHPESTFHIYGGGNYFNYTDIPANVTLINRFLSPIEIPRVLNSYKYALMPTRLDAQGVMMCEMAVYGIPTIVSDIAVCHEMLDSYPNVLFIDNNRFDCRLNDIPEPLVSPDFSFSVENTIHKEIELIQKYL
;
A
#
# COMPACT_ATOMS: atom_id res chain seq x y z
N MET A 1 -26.61 -1.68 -19.02
CA MET A 1 -25.43 -2.38 -18.44
C MET A 1 -24.97 -1.55 -17.25
N GLN A 2 -24.78 -2.18 -16.10
CA GLN A 2 -24.39 -1.48 -14.88
C GLN A 2 -22.92 -1.07 -14.99
N SER A 3 -22.59 0.19 -14.70
CA SER A 3 -21.24 0.73 -14.84
C SER A 3 -20.53 0.82 -13.49
N VAL A 4 -19.28 0.37 -13.47
CA VAL A 4 -18.37 0.48 -12.30
C VAL A 4 -17.47 1.69 -12.52
N PHE A 5 -17.51 2.63 -11.60
CA PHE A 5 -16.63 3.80 -11.59
C PHE A 5 -15.56 3.65 -10.51
N VAL A 6 -14.31 3.86 -10.87
CA VAL A 6 -13.20 3.82 -9.91
C VAL A 6 -12.63 5.23 -9.75
N LEU A 7 -12.70 5.75 -8.54
CA LEU A 7 -12.29 7.10 -8.18
C LEU A 7 -10.95 7.08 -7.44
N CYS A 8 -9.98 7.83 -7.95
CA CYS A 8 -8.65 7.93 -7.34
C CYS A 8 -8.07 9.35 -7.45
N GLN A 9 -7.14 9.68 -6.56
CA GLN A 9 -6.49 10.98 -6.60
C GLN A 9 -5.63 11.14 -7.85
N ASN A 10 -4.83 10.14 -8.16
CA ASN A 10 -3.95 10.05 -9.32
C ASN A 10 -4.15 8.69 -9.99
N TYR A 11 -3.75 8.56 -11.25
CA TYR A 11 -3.72 7.29 -11.97
C TYR A 11 -2.49 7.25 -12.88
N PRO A 12 -1.88 6.08 -13.12
CA PRO A 12 -0.72 5.96 -14.01
C PRO A 12 -0.96 6.52 -15.40
N SER A 13 0.11 6.98 -16.03
CA SER A 13 0.11 7.45 -17.42
C SER A 13 1.42 7.07 -18.09
N GLU A 14 1.55 7.22 -19.41
CA GLU A 14 2.80 6.97 -20.15
C GLU A 14 3.97 7.83 -19.64
N LYS A 15 3.67 9.03 -19.11
CA LYS A 15 4.69 9.95 -18.58
C LYS A 15 5.10 9.64 -17.15
N ASP A 16 4.18 9.09 -16.36
CA ASP A 16 4.43 8.74 -14.97
C ASP A 16 3.63 7.49 -14.59
N LYS A 17 4.35 6.39 -14.37
CA LYS A 17 3.78 5.06 -14.12
C LYS A 17 3.57 4.74 -12.64
N TYR A 18 4.03 5.61 -11.72
CA TYR A 18 4.06 5.30 -10.28
C TYR A 18 2.82 5.75 -9.48
N PRO A 19 2.13 6.86 -9.83
CA PRO A 19 1.05 7.38 -8.98
C PRO A 19 -0.09 6.38 -8.82
N MET A 20 -0.35 5.94 -7.59
CA MET A 20 -1.38 4.94 -7.24
C MET A 20 -1.33 3.68 -8.14
N ALA A 21 -0.12 3.26 -8.52
CA ALA A 21 0.09 2.13 -9.43
C ALA A 21 -0.58 0.82 -8.96
N PHE A 22 -0.82 0.66 -7.66
CA PHE A 22 -1.54 -0.48 -7.08
C PHE A 22 -3.04 -0.56 -7.48
N VAL A 23 -3.61 0.52 -8.00
CA VAL A 23 -5.00 0.54 -8.51
C VAL A 23 -5.08 -0.08 -9.90
N HIS A 24 -4.06 0.10 -10.73
CA HIS A 24 -4.07 -0.33 -12.12
C HIS A 24 -4.23 -1.86 -12.32
N PRO A 25 -3.53 -2.75 -11.62
CA PRO A 25 -3.73 -4.20 -11.71
C PRO A 25 -5.17 -4.61 -11.39
N ARG A 26 -5.81 -3.96 -10.40
CA ARG A 26 -7.22 -4.20 -10.07
C ARG A 26 -8.13 -3.91 -11.26
N ILE A 27 -7.95 -2.74 -11.88
CA ILE A 27 -8.74 -2.33 -13.04
C ILE A 27 -8.59 -3.33 -14.18
N LYS A 28 -7.36 -3.78 -14.46
CA LYS A 28 -7.12 -4.81 -15.51
C LYS A 28 -7.86 -6.12 -15.20
N GLU A 29 -7.86 -6.56 -13.95
CA GLU A 29 -8.61 -7.76 -13.55
C GLU A 29 -10.14 -7.55 -13.63
N TYR A 30 -10.66 -6.40 -13.22
CA TYR A 30 -12.08 -6.07 -13.37
C TYR A 30 -12.52 -6.09 -14.84
N LEU A 31 -11.71 -5.55 -15.75
CA LEU A 31 -11.98 -5.56 -17.20
C LEU A 31 -11.97 -7.00 -17.77
N LYS A 32 -11.08 -7.88 -17.31
CA LYS A 32 -11.04 -9.29 -17.74
C LYS A 32 -12.33 -10.05 -17.42
N THR A 33 -13.05 -9.65 -16.36
CA THR A 33 -14.36 -10.25 -16.03
C THR A 33 -15.54 -9.68 -16.82
N GLY A 34 -15.28 -8.78 -17.77
CA GLY A 34 -16.30 -8.16 -18.59
C GLY A 34 -17.03 -6.98 -17.93
N LEU A 35 -16.56 -6.49 -16.80
CA LEU A 35 -17.12 -5.31 -16.14
C LEU A 35 -16.87 -4.04 -16.99
N ASP A 36 -17.88 -3.19 -17.13
CA ASP A 36 -17.75 -1.86 -17.74
C ASP A 36 -17.13 -0.87 -16.75
N VAL A 37 -15.81 -0.82 -16.72
CA VAL A 37 -15.05 -0.02 -15.74
C VAL A 37 -14.62 1.32 -16.32
N LYS A 38 -14.85 2.40 -15.58
CA LYS A 38 -14.45 3.77 -15.90
C LYS A 38 -13.63 4.37 -14.77
N VAL A 39 -12.40 4.78 -15.04
CA VAL A 39 -11.53 5.42 -14.04
C VAL A 39 -11.72 6.93 -14.05
N ILE A 40 -11.92 7.53 -12.88
CA ILE A 40 -11.98 8.98 -12.66
C ILE A 40 -10.77 9.38 -11.81
N SER A 41 -9.90 10.23 -12.34
CA SER A 41 -8.74 10.74 -11.62
C SER A 41 -8.83 12.25 -11.40
N PHE A 42 -8.63 12.70 -10.17
CA PHE A 42 -8.62 14.14 -9.86
C PHE A 42 -7.43 14.88 -10.45
N ALA A 43 -6.32 14.20 -10.69
CA ALA A 43 -5.15 14.78 -11.35
C ALA A 43 -5.26 14.80 -12.88
N CYS A 44 -6.30 14.18 -13.45
CA CYS A 44 -6.52 14.14 -14.88
C CYS A 44 -7.10 15.48 -15.36
N ASN A 45 -6.34 16.23 -16.17
CA ASN A 45 -6.79 17.49 -16.77
C ASN A 45 -7.46 17.27 -18.14
N CYS A 46 -7.06 16.24 -18.88
CA CYS A 46 -7.65 15.82 -20.14
C CYS A 46 -7.80 14.29 -20.12
N PRO A 47 -8.91 13.73 -20.62
CA PRO A 47 -9.08 12.28 -20.70
C PRO A 47 -7.93 11.63 -21.50
N TYR A 48 -7.47 10.48 -21.03
CA TYR A 48 -6.43 9.71 -21.70
C TYR A 48 -6.68 8.20 -21.59
N ILE A 49 -5.92 7.42 -22.33
CA ILE A 49 -5.90 5.96 -22.24
C ILE A 49 -4.52 5.55 -21.74
N TYR A 50 -4.47 4.65 -20.77
CA TYR A 50 -3.27 4.00 -20.28
C TYR A 50 -3.51 2.50 -20.21
N ASP A 51 -2.71 1.73 -20.93
CA ASP A 51 -2.81 0.26 -20.99
C ASP A 51 -4.29 -0.20 -21.14
N GLU A 52 -4.97 0.29 -22.19
CA GLU A 52 -6.38 0.04 -22.53
C GLU A 52 -7.42 0.61 -21.56
N VAL A 53 -7.01 1.15 -20.41
CA VAL A 53 -7.90 1.74 -19.40
C VAL A 53 -8.19 3.21 -19.77
N ARG A 54 -9.46 3.57 -19.88
CA ARG A 54 -9.89 4.97 -20.08
C ARG A 54 -9.94 5.71 -18.77
N VAL A 55 -9.22 6.82 -18.70
CA VAL A 55 -9.15 7.71 -17.54
C VAL A 55 -9.85 9.02 -17.86
N TYR A 56 -10.81 9.38 -17.03
CA TYR A 56 -11.64 10.55 -17.19
C TYR A 56 -11.27 11.65 -16.19
N THR A 57 -11.51 12.90 -16.60
CA THR A 57 -11.48 14.04 -15.68
C THR A 57 -12.62 13.97 -14.67
N PHE A 58 -12.51 14.71 -13.58
CA PHE A 58 -13.58 14.89 -12.60
C PHE A 58 -14.93 15.25 -13.26
N GLN A 59 -14.94 16.22 -14.19
CA GLN A 59 -16.18 16.71 -14.80
C GLN A 59 -16.78 15.67 -15.75
N ALA A 60 -15.99 15.09 -16.64
CA ALA A 60 -16.45 14.06 -17.56
C ALA A 60 -16.96 12.80 -16.83
N GLY A 61 -16.23 12.37 -15.79
CA GLY A 61 -16.64 11.24 -14.96
C GLY A 61 -17.95 11.50 -14.22
N LYS A 62 -18.16 12.71 -13.71
CA LYS A 62 -19.41 13.11 -13.07
C LYS A 62 -20.59 13.04 -14.06
N GLU A 63 -20.43 13.56 -15.27
CA GLU A 63 -21.48 13.54 -16.30
C GLU A 63 -21.83 12.13 -16.74
N LEU A 64 -20.83 11.26 -16.92
CA LEU A 64 -21.04 9.84 -17.23
C LEU A 64 -21.82 9.14 -16.13
N LEU A 65 -21.44 9.35 -14.87
CA LEU A 65 -22.09 8.75 -13.72
C LEU A 65 -23.54 9.22 -13.56
N GLN A 66 -23.83 10.52 -13.83
CA GLN A 66 -25.17 11.07 -13.77
C GLN A 66 -26.12 10.52 -14.86
N LYS A 67 -25.56 10.00 -15.95
CA LYS A 67 -26.30 9.38 -17.06
C LYS A 67 -26.46 7.87 -16.89
N SER A 68 -25.77 7.26 -15.91
CA SER A 68 -25.87 5.84 -15.63
C SER A 68 -27.15 5.54 -14.83
N GLU A 69 -27.93 4.55 -15.26
CA GLU A 69 -29.14 4.12 -14.54
C GLU A 69 -28.83 3.52 -13.18
N LYS A 70 -27.72 2.77 -13.10
CA LYS A 70 -27.20 2.16 -11.89
C LYS A 70 -25.67 2.31 -11.88
N ALA A 71 -25.13 2.87 -10.81
CA ALA A 71 -23.72 3.11 -10.70
C ALA A 71 -23.12 2.57 -9.39
N ILE A 72 -22.08 1.75 -9.52
CA ILE A 72 -21.22 1.38 -8.39
C ILE A 72 -20.01 2.30 -8.43
N LEU A 73 -19.73 2.98 -7.33
CA LEU A 73 -18.52 3.80 -7.16
C LEU A 73 -17.55 3.12 -6.20
N ILE A 74 -16.36 2.84 -6.66
CA ILE A 74 -15.22 2.37 -5.87
C ILE A 74 -14.28 3.56 -5.68
N ALA A 75 -13.95 3.92 -4.43
CA ALA A 75 -13.04 5.03 -4.15
C ALA A 75 -11.81 4.53 -3.37
N HIS A 76 -10.63 4.63 -4.01
CA HIS A 76 -9.36 4.28 -3.37
C HIS A 76 -8.74 5.48 -2.64
N ALA A 77 -8.30 5.25 -1.40
CA ALA A 77 -7.68 6.27 -0.54
C ALA A 77 -8.52 7.56 -0.44
N PRO A 78 -9.80 7.48 -0.03
CA PRO A 78 -10.73 8.59 -0.12
C PRO A 78 -10.37 9.73 0.83
N ASN A 79 -10.02 10.91 0.29
CA ASN A 79 -9.74 12.11 1.07
C ASN A 79 -10.99 13.02 1.19
N ILE A 80 -11.01 13.89 2.20
CA ILE A 80 -12.17 14.76 2.45
C ILE A 80 -12.28 15.92 1.44
N LYS A 81 -11.18 16.34 0.81
CA LYS A 81 -11.17 17.47 -0.13
C LYS A 81 -11.81 17.12 -1.46
N ASN A 82 -11.32 16.09 -2.10
CA ASN A 82 -11.71 15.72 -3.47
C ASN A 82 -12.76 14.60 -3.47
N HIS A 83 -12.43 13.44 -2.87
CA HIS A 83 -13.30 12.26 -2.92
C HIS A 83 -14.64 12.52 -2.22
N LEU A 84 -14.63 13.01 -0.99
CA LEU A 84 -15.86 13.27 -0.25
C LEU A 84 -16.73 14.31 -0.97
N SER A 85 -16.12 15.41 -1.46
CA SER A 85 -16.83 16.44 -2.23
C SER A 85 -17.48 15.86 -3.51
N PHE A 86 -16.78 14.95 -4.20
CA PHE A 86 -17.32 14.26 -5.38
C PHE A 86 -18.49 13.37 -5.00
N ILE A 87 -18.28 12.46 -4.03
CA ILE A 87 -19.30 11.50 -3.56
C ILE A 87 -20.59 12.24 -3.18
N LEU A 88 -20.49 13.33 -2.43
CA LEU A 88 -21.67 14.10 -2.02
C LEU A 88 -22.45 14.70 -3.19
N LYS A 89 -21.74 15.15 -4.25
CA LYS A 89 -22.39 15.71 -5.46
C LYS A 89 -23.14 14.66 -6.29
N ILE A 90 -22.69 13.40 -6.22
CA ILE A 90 -23.23 12.33 -7.04
C ILE A 90 -24.03 11.30 -6.24
N TRP A 91 -24.17 11.47 -4.93
CA TRP A 91 -24.75 10.51 -3.99
C TRP A 91 -26.09 9.94 -4.44
N LYS A 92 -26.96 10.78 -4.98
CA LYS A 92 -28.31 10.38 -5.43
C LYS A 92 -28.31 9.46 -6.66
N TYR A 93 -27.20 9.40 -7.40
CA TYR A 93 -27.03 8.57 -8.60
C TYR A 93 -26.32 7.24 -8.31
N LEU A 94 -25.85 7.04 -7.06
CA LEU A 94 -25.18 5.82 -6.67
C LEU A 94 -26.16 4.76 -6.17
N ASP A 95 -26.01 3.54 -6.66
CA ASP A 95 -26.61 2.36 -6.07
C ASP A 95 -25.71 1.81 -4.95
N ARG A 96 -24.39 1.82 -5.17
CA ARG A 96 -23.43 1.34 -4.20
C ARG A 96 -22.17 2.21 -4.16
N LEU A 97 -21.63 2.38 -2.96
CA LEU A 97 -20.35 3.02 -2.68
C LEU A 97 -19.43 1.99 -1.99
N ILE A 98 -18.23 1.78 -2.52
CA ILE A 98 -17.20 0.92 -1.92
C ILE A 98 -15.98 1.79 -1.63
N LEU A 99 -15.59 1.92 -0.36
CA LEU A 99 -14.46 2.75 0.07
C LEU A 99 -13.28 1.87 0.45
N PHE A 100 -12.16 2.00 -0.25
CA PHE A 100 -10.92 1.29 0.02
C PHE A 100 -9.96 2.15 0.83
N PHE A 101 -9.60 1.69 2.03
CA PHE A 101 -8.70 2.38 2.95
C PHE A 101 -7.30 1.78 2.92
N HIS A 102 -6.31 2.63 2.64
CA HIS A 102 -4.90 2.27 2.53
C HIS A 102 -4.02 2.90 3.61
N GLY A 103 -4.54 3.80 4.46
CA GLY A 103 -3.83 4.35 5.60
C GLY A 103 -4.18 5.79 5.97
N HIS A 104 -3.53 6.76 5.37
CA HIS A 104 -3.56 8.17 5.79
C HIS A 104 -4.95 8.83 5.80
N GLU A 105 -5.90 8.27 5.07
CA GLU A 105 -7.28 8.76 4.96
C GLU A 105 -8.00 8.75 6.30
N VAL A 106 -7.78 7.70 7.08
CA VAL A 106 -8.48 7.43 8.34
C VAL A 106 -7.56 7.26 9.54
N LEU A 107 -6.24 7.16 9.35
CA LEU A 107 -5.30 7.04 10.46
C LEU A 107 -4.95 8.39 11.07
N SER A 108 -4.79 8.40 12.40
CA SER A 108 -4.27 9.53 13.14
C SER A 108 -2.76 9.65 12.99
N THR A 109 -2.29 10.76 12.42
CA THR A 109 -0.87 11.06 12.27
C THR A 109 -0.15 11.03 13.62
N LYS A 110 -0.76 11.63 14.67
CA LYS A 110 -0.16 11.68 16.01
C LYS A 110 0.04 10.29 16.60
N LYS A 111 -0.89 9.36 16.36
CA LYS A 111 -0.92 8.05 17.03
C LYS A 111 -0.09 7.00 16.30
N TYR A 112 -0.10 7.01 14.98
CA TYR A 112 0.45 5.91 14.17
C TYR A 112 1.71 6.28 13.40
N TYR A 113 1.82 7.54 12.90
CA TYR A 113 2.97 7.89 12.08
C TYR A 113 4.19 8.21 12.94
N PRO A 114 5.37 7.63 12.63
CA PRO A 114 6.60 7.96 13.30
C PRO A 114 6.97 9.43 13.06
N ARG A 115 7.72 10.00 13.99
CA ARG A 115 8.27 11.36 13.78
C ARG A 115 9.25 11.34 12.61
N PRO A 116 9.22 12.34 11.72
CA PRO A 116 10.21 12.49 10.67
C PRO A 116 11.63 12.61 11.23
N TYR A 117 12.61 12.18 10.44
CA TYR A 117 14.03 12.34 10.78
C TYR A 117 14.37 13.78 11.13
N ASP A 118 15.32 13.96 12.07
CA ASP A 118 15.62 15.27 12.64
C ASP A 118 16.19 16.27 11.64
N PHE A 119 16.93 15.81 10.66
CA PHE A 119 17.46 16.63 9.58
C PHE A 119 16.40 17.09 8.58
N ASN A 120 15.27 16.39 8.43
CA ASN A 120 14.25 16.70 7.42
C ASN A 120 13.25 17.77 7.93
N LYS A 121 13.64 19.04 7.83
CA LYS A 121 12.81 20.18 8.29
C LYS A 121 11.49 20.29 7.53
N ALA A 122 11.47 19.96 6.24
CA ALA A 122 10.25 20.00 5.41
C ALA A 122 9.24 18.93 5.89
N ALA A 123 9.68 17.70 6.05
CA ALA A 123 8.84 16.62 6.57
C ALA A 123 8.33 16.90 8.00
N LYS A 124 9.14 17.54 8.86
CA LYS A 124 8.69 17.97 10.19
C LYS A 124 7.58 19.03 10.14
N ARG A 125 7.65 19.96 9.18
CA ARG A 125 6.60 20.97 8.97
C ARG A 125 5.33 20.32 8.44
N GLU A 126 5.46 19.44 7.46
CA GLU A 126 4.35 18.64 6.93
C GLU A 126 3.69 17.80 8.02
N TYR A 127 4.45 17.07 8.82
CA TYR A 127 3.95 16.27 9.92
C TYR A 127 3.14 17.09 10.94
N ARG A 128 3.61 18.30 11.27
CA ARG A 128 2.86 19.23 12.13
C ARG A 128 1.56 19.68 11.49
N PHE A 129 1.61 20.02 10.19
CA PHE A 129 0.40 20.36 9.44
C PHE A 129 -0.59 19.21 9.39
N LEU A 130 -0.14 17.99 9.09
CA LEU A 130 -1.01 16.81 9.05
C LEU A 130 -1.66 16.52 10.42
N ARG A 131 -0.95 16.71 11.52
CA ARG A 131 -1.52 16.60 12.87
C ARG A 131 -2.64 17.61 13.15
N LEU A 132 -2.48 18.83 12.67
CA LEU A 132 -3.54 19.85 12.76
C LEU A 132 -4.71 19.51 11.84
N TYR A 133 -4.40 19.10 10.62
CA TYR A 133 -5.39 18.67 9.63
C TYR A 133 -6.23 17.47 10.14
N ASP A 134 -5.64 16.55 10.88
CA ASP A 134 -6.36 15.41 11.50
C ASP A 134 -7.48 15.86 12.43
N GLN A 135 -7.39 17.04 13.06
CA GLN A 135 -8.44 17.58 13.92
C GLN A 135 -9.72 17.91 13.14
N ILE A 136 -9.61 18.13 11.84
CA ILE A 136 -10.74 18.34 10.91
C ILE A 136 -11.04 17.04 10.15
N LYS A 137 -10.02 16.41 9.58
CA LYS A 137 -10.16 15.20 8.76
C LYS A 137 -10.89 14.08 9.48
N LEU A 138 -10.43 13.71 10.68
CA LEU A 138 -10.99 12.55 11.38
C LEU A 138 -12.45 12.74 11.82
N PRO A 139 -12.87 13.88 12.41
CA PRO A 139 -14.28 14.12 12.69
C PRO A 139 -15.18 14.15 11.45
N VAL A 140 -14.71 14.77 10.36
CA VAL A 140 -15.47 14.82 9.09
C VAL A 140 -15.62 13.42 8.51
N MET A 141 -14.53 12.65 8.42
CA MET A 141 -14.59 11.25 7.94
C MET A 141 -15.52 10.41 8.82
N ARG A 142 -15.40 10.50 10.14
CA ARG A 142 -16.30 9.80 11.08
C ARG A 142 -17.76 10.12 10.83
N TYR A 143 -18.11 11.40 10.66
CA TYR A 143 -19.48 11.83 10.41
C TYR A 143 -20.04 11.22 9.12
N TYR A 144 -19.31 11.35 8.02
CA TYR A 144 -19.77 10.87 6.72
C TYR A 144 -19.76 9.35 6.60
N LEU A 145 -18.79 8.65 7.17
CA LEU A 145 -18.80 7.19 7.22
C LEU A 145 -20.03 6.65 7.95
N LYS A 146 -20.38 7.24 9.12
CA LYS A 146 -21.63 6.90 9.81
C LYS A 146 -22.85 7.11 8.93
N LYS A 147 -22.90 8.22 8.21
CA LYS A 147 -24.03 8.55 7.33
C LYS A 147 -24.10 7.58 6.12
N PHE A 148 -22.98 7.25 5.50
CA PHE A 148 -22.93 6.33 4.37
C PHE A 148 -23.29 4.90 4.77
N VAL A 149 -22.74 4.41 5.88
CA VAL A 149 -23.08 3.07 6.40
C VAL A 149 -24.56 3.00 6.81
N ALA A 150 -25.08 4.01 7.50
CA ALA A 150 -26.50 4.06 7.88
C ALA A 150 -27.47 4.08 6.70
N SER A 151 -27.00 4.49 5.51
CA SER A 151 -27.83 4.45 4.28
C SER A 151 -28.06 3.04 3.72
N GLY A 152 -27.30 2.05 4.19
CA GLY A 152 -27.30 0.69 3.65
C GLY A 152 -26.63 0.53 2.27
N LYS A 153 -26.06 1.61 1.71
CA LYS A 153 -25.46 1.64 0.36
C LYS A 153 -23.92 1.69 0.35
N CYS A 154 -23.26 1.41 1.48
CA CYS A 154 -21.81 1.58 1.58
C CYS A 154 -21.13 0.34 2.14
N ASP A 155 -20.10 -0.14 1.45
CA ASP A 155 -19.12 -1.10 1.95
C ASP A 155 -17.78 -0.40 2.22
N LEU A 156 -17.07 -0.92 3.20
CA LEU A 156 -15.75 -0.46 3.60
C LEU A 156 -14.75 -1.59 3.40
N VAL A 157 -13.69 -1.34 2.70
CA VAL A 157 -12.62 -2.33 2.48
C VAL A 157 -11.34 -1.85 3.13
N PHE A 158 -10.74 -2.70 3.95
CA PHE A 158 -9.46 -2.46 4.61
C PHE A 158 -8.45 -3.49 4.13
N VAL A 159 -7.21 -3.08 3.98
CA VAL A 159 -6.14 -3.93 3.44
C VAL A 159 -5.53 -4.89 4.47
N SER A 160 -5.96 -4.79 5.73
CA SER A 160 -5.58 -5.68 6.84
C SER A 160 -6.52 -5.50 8.02
N ASP A 161 -6.59 -6.48 8.92
CA ASP A 161 -7.30 -6.36 10.21
C ASP A 161 -6.67 -5.26 11.07
N TRP A 162 -5.34 -5.17 11.07
CA TRP A 162 -4.62 -4.09 11.73
C TRP A 162 -5.11 -2.71 11.24
N MET A 163 -5.27 -2.55 9.93
CA MET A 163 -5.74 -1.29 9.33
C MET A 163 -7.17 -0.97 9.75
N TYR A 164 -8.07 -1.96 9.78
CA TYR A 164 -9.44 -1.82 10.27
C TYR A 164 -9.45 -1.34 11.72
N GLU A 165 -8.74 -2.04 12.62
CA GLU A 165 -8.65 -1.69 14.03
C GLU A 165 -8.06 -0.29 14.27
N ALA A 166 -7.01 0.04 13.53
CA ALA A 166 -6.37 1.35 13.61
C ALA A 166 -7.30 2.49 13.14
N ALA A 167 -8.09 2.23 12.09
CA ALA A 167 -9.11 3.16 11.59
C ALA A 167 -10.24 3.37 12.61
N ILE A 168 -10.81 2.29 13.15
CA ILE A 168 -11.86 2.35 14.19
C ILE A 168 -11.40 3.18 15.39
N ARG A 169 -10.17 2.92 15.88
CA ARG A 169 -9.58 3.67 17.01
C ARG A 169 -9.30 5.14 16.66
N SER A 170 -8.80 5.44 15.46
CA SER A 170 -8.52 6.82 15.02
C SER A 170 -9.78 7.64 14.87
N LEU A 171 -10.81 7.03 14.29
CA LEU A 171 -12.10 7.67 14.04
C LEU A 171 -13.03 7.64 15.26
N LYS A 172 -12.63 6.95 16.35
CA LYS A 172 -13.48 6.75 17.55
C LYS A 172 -14.86 6.19 17.19
N LEU A 173 -14.88 5.12 16.42
CA LEU A 173 -16.08 4.42 15.97
C LEU A 173 -16.42 3.27 16.92
N LYS A 174 -17.66 2.78 16.85
CA LYS A 174 -18.10 1.57 17.55
C LYS A 174 -18.03 0.39 16.59
N HIS A 175 -17.41 -0.71 17.00
CA HIS A 175 -17.25 -1.90 16.18
C HIS A 175 -18.60 -2.42 15.65
N GLU A 176 -19.61 -2.54 16.51
CA GLU A 176 -20.89 -3.15 16.15
C GLU A 176 -21.57 -2.47 14.95
N PHE A 177 -21.35 -1.15 14.78
CA PHE A 177 -21.91 -0.41 13.65
C PHE A 177 -21.17 -0.62 12.33
N PHE A 178 -19.88 -0.94 12.40
CA PHE A 178 -19.01 -1.00 11.22
C PHE A 178 -18.62 -2.42 10.79
N THR A 179 -18.87 -3.44 11.61
CA THR A 179 -18.50 -4.82 11.31
C THR A 179 -19.19 -5.35 10.05
N ALA A 180 -20.51 -5.20 9.97
CA ALA A 180 -21.28 -5.77 8.86
C ALA A 180 -20.93 -5.25 7.47
N PRO A 181 -20.69 -3.92 7.26
CA PRO A 181 -20.29 -3.38 5.95
C PRO A 181 -18.78 -3.41 5.72
N SER A 182 -17.97 -3.97 6.62
CA SER A 182 -16.50 -3.98 6.50
C SER A 182 -15.99 -5.31 5.98
N HIS A 183 -15.03 -5.22 5.07
CA HIS A 183 -14.36 -6.36 4.44
C HIS A 183 -12.85 -6.19 4.60
N ILE A 184 -12.15 -7.27 4.91
CA ILE A 184 -10.69 -7.31 4.88
C ILE A 184 -10.28 -7.97 3.56
N ILE A 185 -9.66 -7.16 2.69
CA ILE A 185 -9.17 -7.63 1.39
C ILE A 185 -7.77 -7.07 1.19
N ASN A 186 -6.77 -7.93 1.28
CA ASN A 186 -5.37 -7.56 1.12
C ASN A 186 -5.09 -7.02 -0.30
N ASN A 187 -4.06 -6.16 -0.43
CA ASN A 187 -3.52 -5.84 -1.74
C ASN A 187 -2.86 -7.08 -2.34
N SER A 188 -3.03 -7.29 -3.64
CA SER A 188 -2.27 -8.31 -4.35
C SER A 188 -0.80 -7.95 -4.44
N ILE A 189 0.04 -8.96 -4.47
CA ILE A 189 1.44 -8.84 -4.87
C ILE A 189 1.58 -8.77 -6.38
N SER A 190 2.78 -8.46 -6.86
CA SER A 190 3.09 -8.44 -8.28
C SER A 190 2.87 -9.82 -8.92
N PRO A 191 2.23 -9.91 -10.09
CA PRO A 191 2.04 -11.17 -10.81
C PRO A 191 3.36 -11.84 -11.22
N TYR A 192 4.44 -11.09 -11.29
CA TYR A 192 5.77 -11.63 -11.59
C TYR A 192 6.36 -12.45 -10.44
N ILE A 193 5.93 -12.22 -9.20
CA ILE A 193 6.32 -13.03 -8.04
C ILE A 193 5.69 -14.44 -8.11
N LYS A 194 4.48 -14.56 -8.68
CA LYS A 194 3.76 -15.83 -8.79
C LYS A 194 4.47 -16.89 -9.63
N GLU A 195 5.25 -16.47 -10.62
CA GLU A 195 5.85 -17.35 -11.65
C GLU A 195 7.23 -17.89 -11.27
N ALA A 196 7.87 -17.36 -10.22
CA ALA A 196 9.24 -17.70 -9.86
C ALA A 196 9.41 -17.91 -8.36
N GLY A 197 10.11 -18.96 -7.99
CA GLY A 197 10.61 -19.17 -6.63
C GLY A 197 12.00 -18.58 -6.47
N TYR A 198 12.38 -18.28 -5.24
CA TYR A 198 13.72 -17.81 -4.91
C TYR A 198 14.77 -18.90 -5.14
N VAL A 199 15.80 -18.55 -5.91
CA VAL A 199 17.01 -19.36 -6.08
C VAL A 199 18.20 -18.42 -6.11
N LEU A 200 19.10 -18.54 -5.13
CA LEU A 200 20.30 -17.71 -5.08
C LEU A 200 21.20 -18.04 -6.29
N ASN A 201 21.41 -17.04 -7.14
CA ASN A 201 22.34 -17.09 -8.27
C ASN A 201 22.94 -15.70 -8.47
N ASP A 202 24.01 -15.60 -9.25
CA ASP A 202 24.67 -14.32 -9.60
C ASP A 202 24.85 -13.40 -8.38
N PHE A 203 25.44 -13.94 -7.30
CA PHE A 203 25.59 -13.28 -5.99
C PHE A 203 26.25 -11.90 -6.08
N LYS A 204 25.58 -10.89 -5.50
CA LYS A 204 26.06 -9.49 -5.51
C LYS A 204 26.33 -8.93 -4.13
N ALA A 205 25.49 -9.27 -3.16
CA ALA A 205 25.65 -8.86 -1.77
C ALA A 205 24.82 -9.78 -0.85
N ASP A 206 25.11 -9.73 0.46
CA ASP A 206 24.38 -10.54 1.42
C ASP A 206 22.95 -10.03 1.59
N PHE A 207 22.75 -8.72 1.75
CA PHE A 207 21.45 -8.11 2.04
C PHE A 207 20.98 -7.17 0.93
N ILE A 208 19.66 -7.21 0.67
CA ILE A 208 18.96 -6.24 -0.16
C ILE A 208 17.89 -5.50 0.64
N THR A 209 17.80 -4.19 0.43
CA THR A 209 16.69 -3.34 0.88
C THR A 209 16.13 -2.57 -0.32
N ILE A 210 14.80 -2.56 -0.51
CA ILE A 210 14.13 -1.83 -1.61
C ILE A 210 13.12 -0.88 -1.00
N ARG A 211 13.46 0.43 -0.89
CA ARG A 211 12.60 1.42 -0.20
C ARG A 211 12.84 2.85 -0.67
N PRO A 212 11.82 3.74 -0.58
CA PRO A 212 12.05 5.18 -0.56
C PRO A 212 12.85 5.59 0.70
N LEU A 213 13.76 6.56 0.58
CA LEU A 213 14.73 6.90 1.62
C LEU A 213 14.36 8.15 2.44
N ASP A 214 13.28 8.87 2.10
CA ASP A 214 12.96 10.16 2.73
C ASP A 214 12.11 10.06 4.00
N GLN A 215 11.36 8.97 4.16
CA GLN A 215 10.35 8.87 5.20
C GLN A 215 10.77 7.91 6.31
N SER A 216 10.71 8.39 7.55
CA SER A 216 11.07 7.62 8.76
C SER A 216 10.23 6.35 8.95
N LYS A 217 9.04 6.28 8.36
CA LYS A 217 8.22 5.06 8.40
C LYS A 217 8.89 3.86 7.71
N TYR A 218 9.73 4.11 6.71
CA TYR A 218 10.49 3.08 5.99
C TYR A 218 11.79 2.67 6.68
N ALA A 219 12.12 3.28 7.80
CA ALA A 219 13.13 2.84 8.73
C ALA A 219 14.54 2.58 8.16
N ILE A 220 15.01 3.42 7.21
CA ILE A 220 16.35 3.28 6.61
C ILE A 220 17.46 3.41 7.65
N ASP A 221 17.26 4.20 8.70
CA ASP A 221 18.17 4.28 9.83
C ASP A 221 18.37 2.93 10.55
N LEU A 222 17.34 2.07 10.60
CA LEU A 222 17.47 0.72 11.15
C LEU A 222 18.29 -0.18 10.20
N VAL A 223 18.15 -0.04 8.89
CA VAL A 223 19.02 -0.73 7.93
C VAL A 223 20.48 -0.32 8.12
N VAL A 224 20.74 0.97 8.27
CA VAL A 224 22.09 1.51 8.51
C VAL A 224 22.68 1.00 9.83
N ASN A 225 21.87 0.97 10.90
CA ASN A 225 22.32 0.46 12.20
C ASN A 225 22.65 -1.04 12.11
N PHE A 226 21.78 -1.81 11.45
CA PHE A 226 22.01 -3.24 11.24
C PHE A 226 23.30 -3.49 10.43
N ALA A 227 23.52 -2.73 9.37
CA ALA A 227 24.75 -2.83 8.57
C ALA A 227 26.02 -2.52 9.38
N LYS A 228 25.98 -1.50 10.27
CA LYS A 228 27.11 -1.17 11.15
C LYS A 228 27.45 -2.29 12.13
N CYS A 229 26.45 -3.08 12.56
CA CYS A 229 26.66 -4.20 13.47
C CYS A 229 27.11 -5.50 12.78
N HIS A 230 27.05 -5.53 11.43
CA HIS A 230 27.46 -6.66 10.60
C HIS A 230 28.54 -6.21 9.59
N PRO A 231 29.71 -5.76 10.03
CA PRO A 231 30.75 -5.21 9.15
C PRO A 231 31.32 -6.22 8.16
N GLU A 232 31.16 -7.52 8.45
CA GLU A 232 31.55 -8.65 7.60
C GLU A 232 30.58 -8.92 6.44
N SER A 233 29.37 -8.36 6.50
CA SER A 233 28.32 -8.55 5.50
C SER A 233 28.21 -7.34 4.58
N THR A 234 27.72 -7.56 3.38
CA THR A 234 27.54 -6.54 2.33
C THR A 234 26.06 -6.22 2.13
N PHE A 235 25.75 -4.94 1.93
CA PHE A 235 24.39 -4.43 1.84
C PHE A 235 24.18 -3.60 0.58
N HIS A 236 23.13 -3.89 -0.17
CA HIS A 236 22.67 -3.06 -1.27
C HIS A 236 21.31 -2.44 -0.93
N ILE A 237 21.20 -1.11 -1.05
CA ILE A 237 19.97 -0.36 -0.82
C ILE A 237 19.50 0.22 -2.14
N TYR A 238 18.37 -0.26 -2.65
CA TYR A 238 17.68 0.27 -3.83
C TYR A 238 16.61 1.28 -3.39
N GLY A 239 16.63 2.45 -3.99
CA GLY A 239 15.63 3.49 -3.76
C GLY A 239 16.20 4.88 -3.97
N GLY A 240 15.32 5.86 -3.98
CA GLY A 240 15.66 7.28 -4.09
C GLY A 240 15.25 8.05 -2.85
N GLY A 241 15.93 9.16 -2.59
CA GLY A 241 15.65 10.08 -1.49
C GLY A 241 16.89 10.70 -0.90
N ASN A 242 16.69 11.55 0.11
CA ASN A 242 17.72 12.46 0.64
C ASN A 242 18.36 12.00 1.96
N TYR A 243 18.04 10.80 2.46
CA TYR A 243 18.54 10.32 3.76
C TYR A 243 20.07 10.42 3.85
N PHE A 244 20.78 9.89 2.84
CA PHE A 244 22.24 9.86 2.79
C PHE A 244 22.91 11.22 2.43
N ASN A 245 22.12 12.27 2.17
CA ASN A 245 22.67 13.63 2.13
C ASN A 245 22.97 14.20 3.51
N TYR A 246 22.47 13.53 4.57
CA TYR A 246 22.58 13.96 5.97
C TYR A 246 23.19 12.90 6.88
N THR A 247 23.47 11.71 6.37
CA THR A 247 23.99 10.58 7.14
C THR A 247 25.03 9.85 6.30
N ASP A 248 26.16 9.51 6.90
CA ASP A 248 27.23 8.78 6.22
C ASP A 248 26.75 7.38 5.78
N ILE A 249 27.20 6.96 4.61
CA ILE A 249 27.00 5.61 4.11
C ILE A 249 28.06 4.71 4.76
N PRO A 250 27.67 3.65 5.51
CA PRO A 250 28.64 2.68 6.05
C PRO A 250 29.48 2.04 4.93
N ALA A 251 30.73 1.70 5.23
CA ALA A 251 31.69 1.16 4.23
C ALA A 251 31.20 -0.14 3.54
N ASN A 252 30.35 -0.91 4.23
CA ASN A 252 29.75 -2.15 3.72
C ASN A 252 28.39 -1.98 3.06
N VAL A 253 27.94 -0.73 2.82
CA VAL A 253 26.65 -0.39 2.19
C VAL A 253 26.89 0.23 0.82
N THR A 254 26.25 -0.29 -0.19
CA THR A 254 26.18 0.30 -1.55
C THR A 254 24.80 0.86 -1.81
N LEU A 255 24.71 2.17 -2.04
CA LEU A 255 23.47 2.84 -2.43
C LEU A 255 23.26 2.74 -3.95
N ILE A 256 22.13 2.17 -4.37
CA ILE A 256 21.73 2.07 -5.77
C ILE A 256 20.51 3.00 -5.96
N ASN A 257 20.79 4.23 -6.37
CA ASN A 257 19.79 5.29 -6.49
C ASN A 257 18.87 5.07 -7.71
N ARG A 258 18.08 4.00 -7.68
CA ARG A 258 17.01 3.74 -8.64
C ARG A 258 15.89 2.90 -8.02
N PHE A 259 14.70 3.01 -8.57
CA PHE A 259 13.59 2.11 -8.28
C PHE A 259 13.60 0.92 -9.25
N LEU A 260 13.22 -0.24 -8.75
CA LEU A 260 13.04 -1.45 -9.54
C LEU A 260 11.63 -1.51 -10.12
N SER A 261 11.50 -1.88 -11.37
CA SER A 261 10.20 -2.23 -11.93
C SER A 261 9.72 -3.58 -11.37
N PRO A 262 8.40 -3.82 -11.29
CA PRO A 262 7.87 -5.08 -10.75
C PRO A 262 8.43 -6.34 -11.44
N ILE A 263 8.69 -6.27 -12.74
CA ILE A 263 9.26 -7.40 -13.50
C ILE A 263 10.73 -7.68 -13.17
N GLU A 264 11.48 -6.67 -12.71
CA GLU A 264 12.90 -6.84 -12.35
C GLU A 264 13.08 -7.46 -10.97
N ILE A 265 12.10 -7.25 -10.05
CA ILE A 265 12.23 -7.61 -8.64
C ILE A 265 12.63 -9.08 -8.45
N PRO A 266 11.94 -10.08 -9.02
CA PRO A 266 12.30 -11.49 -8.81
C PRO A 266 13.74 -11.79 -9.21
N ARG A 267 14.15 -11.34 -10.41
CA ARG A 267 15.51 -11.54 -10.89
C ARG A 267 16.55 -10.88 -10.00
N VAL A 268 16.26 -9.68 -9.50
CA VAL A 268 17.18 -8.96 -8.62
C VAL A 268 17.31 -9.68 -7.28
N LEU A 269 16.21 -10.15 -6.69
CA LEU A 269 16.21 -10.86 -5.40
C LEU A 269 17.10 -12.11 -5.44
N ASN A 270 17.18 -12.81 -6.55
CA ASN A 270 18.03 -13.99 -6.73
C ASN A 270 19.55 -13.70 -6.63
N SER A 271 19.95 -12.43 -6.56
CA SER A 271 21.36 -12.04 -6.39
C SER A 271 21.72 -11.74 -4.93
N TYR A 272 20.83 -11.98 -3.97
CA TYR A 272 21.02 -11.66 -2.56
C TYR A 272 20.62 -12.85 -1.67
N LYS A 273 21.31 -13.02 -0.54
CA LYS A 273 20.98 -14.07 0.43
C LYS A 273 19.73 -13.72 1.25
N TYR A 274 19.59 -12.44 1.59
CA TYR A 274 18.58 -11.96 2.56
C TYR A 274 17.93 -10.67 2.10
N ALA A 275 16.64 -10.50 2.39
CA ALA A 275 15.95 -9.24 2.29
C ALA A 275 15.84 -8.58 3.68
N LEU A 276 16.23 -7.31 3.80
CA LEU A 276 16.18 -6.54 5.04
C LEU A 276 15.16 -5.42 4.91
N MET A 277 13.98 -5.61 5.50
CA MET A 277 12.79 -4.77 5.25
C MET A 277 12.14 -4.22 6.53
N PRO A 278 12.91 -3.56 7.43
CA PRO A 278 12.32 -2.98 8.63
C PRO A 278 11.31 -1.89 8.28
N THR A 279 10.31 -1.71 9.12
CA THR A 279 9.31 -0.64 8.97
C THR A 279 8.81 -0.17 10.34
N ARG A 280 8.39 1.09 10.46
CA ARG A 280 7.72 1.60 11.66
C ARG A 280 6.22 1.75 11.48
N LEU A 281 5.76 1.74 10.24
CA LEU A 281 4.34 1.82 9.91
C LEU A 281 4.12 1.32 8.49
N ASP A 282 3.21 0.39 8.36
CA ASP A 282 2.60 0.03 7.08
C ASP A 282 1.13 -0.34 7.32
N ALA A 283 0.32 -0.34 6.28
CA ALA A 283 -1.06 -0.85 6.32
C ALA A 283 -1.13 -2.35 5.97
N GLN A 284 -0.17 -2.83 5.18
CA GLN A 284 0.02 -4.23 4.80
C GLN A 284 1.50 -4.55 4.54
N GLY A 285 2.24 -3.62 3.89
CA GLY A 285 3.63 -3.84 3.53
C GLY A 285 3.82 -4.75 2.32
N VAL A 286 3.22 -4.40 1.19
CA VAL A 286 3.20 -5.25 -0.03
C VAL A 286 4.58 -5.77 -0.40
N MET A 287 5.63 -4.93 -0.38
CA MET A 287 6.99 -5.37 -0.74
C MET A 287 7.55 -6.44 0.21
N MET A 288 7.28 -6.37 1.52
CA MET A 288 7.74 -7.43 2.44
C MET A 288 6.95 -8.74 2.21
N CYS A 289 5.66 -8.64 1.87
CA CYS A 289 4.86 -9.79 1.46
C CYS A 289 5.40 -10.41 0.17
N GLU A 290 5.76 -9.59 -0.83
CA GLU A 290 6.38 -10.05 -2.07
C GLU A 290 7.67 -10.84 -1.82
N MET A 291 8.54 -10.35 -0.94
CA MET A 291 9.80 -11.02 -0.60
C MET A 291 9.56 -12.34 0.14
N ALA A 292 8.68 -12.33 1.14
CA ALA A 292 8.34 -13.55 1.89
C ALA A 292 7.70 -14.62 0.99
N VAL A 293 6.72 -14.24 0.18
CA VAL A 293 6.06 -15.14 -0.78
C VAL A 293 7.03 -15.65 -1.85
N TYR A 294 7.95 -14.81 -2.31
CA TYR A 294 8.97 -15.22 -3.28
C TYR A 294 9.92 -16.27 -2.72
N GLY A 295 10.08 -16.31 -1.39
CA GLY A 295 10.86 -17.30 -0.67
C GLY A 295 12.25 -16.86 -0.26
N ILE A 296 12.67 -15.61 -0.52
CA ILE A 296 13.93 -15.11 0.02
C ILE A 296 13.83 -14.95 1.55
N PRO A 297 14.85 -15.37 2.34
CA PRO A 297 14.86 -15.11 3.78
C PRO A 297 14.71 -13.62 4.05
N THR A 298 13.67 -13.26 4.79
CA THR A 298 13.26 -11.85 4.95
C THR A 298 13.27 -11.44 6.40
N ILE A 299 13.97 -10.35 6.72
CA ILE A 299 14.03 -9.75 8.06
C ILE A 299 13.11 -8.52 8.08
N VAL A 300 12.15 -8.52 8.99
CA VAL A 300 11.15 -7.46 9.14
C VAL A 300 11.08 -6.95 10.57
N SER A 301 10.37 -5.85 10.79
CA SER A 301 10.10 -5.34 12.14
C SER A 301 9.08 -6.19 12.89
N ASP A 302 9.32 -6.40 14.18
CA ASP A 302 8.38 -6.98 15.13
C ASP A 302 7.29 -5.95 15.47
N ILE A 303 6.30 -5.84 14.60
CA ILE A 303 5.11 -5.00 14.76
C ILE A 303 3.85 -5.72 14.28
N ALA A 304 2.72 -5.38 14.84
CA ALA A 304 1.47 -6.11 14.66
C ALA A 304 1.08 -6.38 13.19
N VAL A 305 1.27 -5.42 12.28
CA VAL A 305 0.95 -5.62 10.86
C VAL A 305 1.91 -6.60 10.18
N CYS A 306 3.18 -6.64 10.59
CA CYS A 306 4.13 -7.62 10.05
C CYS A 306 3.77 -9.03 10.50
N HIS A 307 3.39 -9.21 11.75
CA HIS A 307 2.88 -10.49 12.27
C HIS A 307 1.60 -10.92 11.56
N GLU A 308 0.62 -10.04 11.44
CA GLU A 308 -0.62 -10.36 10.72
C GLU A 308 -0.38 -10.88 9.31
N MET A 309 0.59 -10.29 8.60
CA MET A 309 0.88 -10.67 7.22
C MET A 309 1.80 -11.88 7.09
N LEU A 310 2.72 -12.09 8.02
CA LEU A 310 3.89 -12.93 7.78
C LEU A 310 4.16 -14.02 8.83
N ASP A 311 3.36 -14.17 9.89
CA ASP A 311 3.56 -15.20 10.92
C ASP A 311 3.56 -16.63 10.36
N SER A 312 2.85 -16.87 9.27
CA SER A 312 2.79 -18.19 8.61
C SER A 312 4.01 -18.51 7.74
N TYR A 313 4.91 -17.55 7.51
CA TYR A 313 6.05 -17.72 6.62
C TYR A 313 7.32 -18.11 7.38
N PRO A 314 7.83 -19.35 7.23
CA PRO A 314 9.00 -19.84 7.99
C PRO A 314 10.31 -19.13 7.60
N ASN A 315 10.36 -18.49 6.43
CA ASN A 315 11.51 -17.71 5.95
C ASN A 315 11.52 -16.26 6.45
N VAL A 316 10.68 -15.91 7.45
CA VAL A 316 10.61 -14.54 7.97
C VAL A 316 11.12 -14.49 9.41
N LEU A 317 11.99 -13.51 9.67
CA LEU A 317 12.51 -13.18 11.00
C LEU A 317 11.99 -11.82 11.45
N PHE A 318 11.40 -11.75 12.64
CA PHE A 318 10.91 -10.52 13.25
C PHE A 318 11.92 -9.97 14.24
N ILE A 319 12.25 -8.68 14.11
CA ILE A 319 13.18 -7.98 15.01
C ILE A 319 12.51 -6.73 15.57
N ASP A 320 12.52 -6.58 16.90
CA ASP A 320 12.09 -5.33 17.54
C ASP A 320 12.87 -4.13 16.98
N ASN A 321 12.18 -3.04 16.65
CA ASN A 321 12.78 -1.85 16.07
C ASN A 321 13.89 -1.20 16.95
N ASN A 322 13.93 -1.51 18.24
CA ASN A 322 14.97 -1.06 19.18
C ASN A 322 16.18 -2.01 19.22
N ARG A 323 16.18 -3.10 18.44
CA ARG A 323 17.23 -4.12 18.44
C ARG A 323 17.93 -4.33 17.10
N PHE A 324 17.74 -3.44 16.14
CA PHE A 324 18.44 -3.47 14.85
C PHE A 324 19.93 -3.07 14.95
N ASP A 325 20.42 -2.80 16.14
CA ASP A 325 21.82 -2.57 16.48
C ASP A 325 22.50 -3.81 17.12
N CYS A 326 21.86 -4.99 17.05
CA CYS A 326 22.37 -6.25 17.57
C CYS A 326 22.78 -7.20 16.44
N ARG A 327 23.78 -8.06 16.71
CA ARG A 327 24.12 -9.17 15.80
C ARG A 327 23.06 -10.26 15.85
N LEU A 328 22.78 -10.85 14.69
CA LEU A 328 21.91 -12.02 14.58
C LEU A 328 22.76 -13.29 14.52
N ASN A 329 22.35 -14.30 15.27
CA ASN A 329 23.00 -15.61 15.27
C ASN A 329 22.31 -16.58 14.29
N ASP A 330 20.98 -16.45 14.13
CA ASP A 330 20.18 -17.35 13.31
C ASP A 330 19.34 -16.54 12.31
N ILE A 331 19.45 -16.87 11.05
CA ILE A 331 18.64 -16.32 9.96
C ILE A 331 17.87 -17.48 9.32
N PRO A 332 16.57 -17.35 9.04
CA PRO A 332 15.75 -18.43 8.51
C PRO A 332 16.22 -18.91 7.14
N GLU A 333 15.88 -20.14 6.80
CA GLU A 333 16.13 -20.73 5.49
C GLU A 333 15.11 -20.26 4.45
N PRO A 334 15.45 -20.30 3.15
CA PRO A 334 14.51 -20.00 2.09
C PRO A 334 13.32 -20.97 2.06
N LEU A 335 12.17 -20.52 1.59
CA LEU A 335 11.06 -21.41 1.24
C LEU A 335 11.43 -22.29 0.04
N VAL A 336 10.90 -23.52 0.04
CA VAL A 336 11.11 -24.48 -1.07
C VAL A 336 10.38 -24.06 -2.33
N SER A 337 9.20 -23.44 -2.18
CA SER A 337 8.36 -22.97 -3.30
C SER A 337 7.64 -21.69 -2.93
N PRO A 338 7.23 -20.88 -3.93
CA PRO A 338 6.43 -19.68 -3.70
C PRO A 338 5.10 -20.00 -3.02
N ASP A 339 4.70 -19.13 -2.10
CA ASP A 339 3.36 -19.10 -1.52
C ASP A 339 2.53 -18.02 -2.22
N PHE A 340 1.31 -18.32 -2.63
CA PHE A 340 0.44 -17.44 -3.39
C PHE A 340 -0.67 -16.79 -2.54
N SER A 341 -0.51 -16.70 -1.22
CA SER A 341 -1.52 -16.15 -0.31
C SER A 341 -2.03 -14.76 -0.72
N PHE A 342 -1.14 -13.92 -1.27
CA PHE A 342 -1.48 -12.57 -1.74
C PHE A 342 -1.61 -12.48 -3.27
N SER A 343 -1.87 -13.59 -3.95
CA SER A 343 -2.09 -13.60 -5.40
C SER A 343 -3.38 -12.86 -5.79
N VAL A 344 -3.55 -12.58 -7.07
CA VAL A 344 -4.77 -11.95 -7.63
C VAL A 344 -6.01 -12.77 -7.26
N GLU A 345 -5.92 -14.10 -7.33
CA GLU A 345 -7.01 -15.03 -7.03
C GLU A 345 -7.46 -14.93 -5.57
N ASN A 346 -6.52 -14.73 -4.65
CA ASN A 346 -6.81 -14.65 -3.21
C ASN A 346 -7.14 -13.25 -2.71
N THR A 347 -7.01 -12.24 -3.58
CA THR A 347 -7.21 -10.82 -3.23
C THR A 347 -8.19 -10.13 -4.17
N ILE A 348 -7.80 -9.78 -5.40
CA ILE A 348 -8.64 -9.00 -6.33
C ILE A 348 -9.93 -9.75 -6.69
N HIS A 349 -9.93 -11.08 -6.76
CA HIS A 349 -11.16 -11.84 -7.01
C HIS A 349 -12.19 -11.64 -5.89
N LYS A 350 -11.78 -11.48 -4.63
CA LYS A 350 -12.72 -11.10 -3.53
C LYS A 350 -13.31 -9.71 -3.73
N GLU A 351 -12.54 -8.78 -4.31
CA GLU A 351 -13.08 -7.45 -4.70
C GLU A 351 -14.12 -7.60 -5.81
N ILE A 352 -13.84 -8.43 -6.81
CA ILE A 352 -14.76 -8.73 -7.93
C ILE A 352 -16.06 -9.37 -7.41
N GLU A 353 -15.96 -10.34 -6.52
CA GLU A 353 -17.13 -10.95 -5.86
C GLU A 353 -17.97 -9.92 -5.11
N LEU A 354 -17.33 -9.02 -4.36
CA LEU A 354 -18.02 -7.92 -3.69
C LEU A 354 -18.73 -6.99 -4.67
N ILE A 355 -18.10 -6.65 -5.79
CA ILE A 355 -18.71 -5.83 -6.85
C ILE A 355 -19.90 -6.56 -7.48
N GLN A 356 -19.72 -7.83 -7.86
CA GLN A 356 -20.73 -8.65 -8.54
C GLN A 356 -21.98 -8.88 -7.70
N LYS A 357 -21.87 -8.87 -6.37
CA LYS A 357 -23.02 -8.94 -5.46
C LYS A 357 -24.04 -7.82 -5.70
N TYR A 358 -23.65 -6.72 -6.33
CA TYR A 358 -24.50 -5.55 -6.54
C TYR A 358 -24.80 -5.29 -8.04
N LEU A 359 -24.35 -6.16 -8.93
CA LEU A 359 -24.66 -6.13 -10.36
C LEU A 359 -25.91 -6.95 -10.68
#